data_f20180ead00c45abb18fae06e0818a8d
#
_entry.id   f20180ead00c45abb18fae06e0818a8d
#
_cell.length_a   1.000
_cell.length_b   1.000
_cell.length_c   1.000
_cell.angle_alpha   90.00
_cell.angle_beta   90.00
_cell.angle_gamma   90.00
#
_symmetry.space_group_name_H-M   'P 1'
#
loop_
_entity.id
_entity.type
_entity.pdbx_description
1 polymer ?
#
loop_
_entity_poly.entity_id
_entity_poly.type
_entity_poly.pdbx_seq_one_letter_code
_entity_poly.pdbx_strand_id
1 'polypeptide(L)'
;MNSDNIERQYDSMSYFYDVLYSGSDMRAWEDAFIDEYRHLLNSLPMNAKVLDSSCGNGIQATALKRNGINVIATDISKEMINLTQKYAQNNNLFFPIKQLSWKQLPDNFEDDFDIVFCYGNSISHSIDKEDMLNNIKSLYKVTKNGGKLVIDTRNWDKVIKDNVRFVTSDVKEYIEKKYIFTYIWNLNSFDERSNVEILFIEIINGKETKCIPYRLDFTPFKHDEFVRRLKDCGLKILEDNFQLNSDIYSIIMEK
;
A
#
# COMPACT_ATOMS: atom_id res chain seq x y z
N MET A 1 1.41 -20.95 -3.25
CA MET A 1 1.87 -19.86 -4.14
C MET A 1 2.79 -19.00 -3.32
N ASN A 2 4.01 -18.75 -3.80
CA ASN A 2 5.02 -18.05 -3.01
C ASN A 2 4.83 -16.53 -3.08
N SER A 3 5.36 -15.82 -2.07
CA SER A 3 5.51 -14.34 -2.06
C SER A 3 6.12 -13.79 -3.37
N ASP A 4 6.90 -14.61 -4.06
CA ASP A 4 7.51 -14.33 -5.37
C ASP A 4 6.50 -13.91 -6.45
N ASN A 5 5.20 -14.23 -6.29
CA ASN A 5 4.20 -13.85 -7.28
C ASN A 5 3.85 -12.37 -7.19
N ILE A 6 3.67 -11.82 -5.97
CA ILE A 6 3.32 -10.41 -5.78
C ILE A 6 4.50 -9.49 -6.11
N GLU A 7 5.72 -9.89 -5.73
CA GLU A 7 6.95 -9.19 -6.11
C GLU A 7 7.01 -9.01 -7.63
N ARG A 8 6.88 -10.11 -8.40
CA ARG A 8 6.91 -10.07 -9.87
C ARG A 8 5.77 -9.25 -10.47
N GLN A 9 4.58 -9.28 -9.87
CA GLN A 9 3.46 -8.47 -10.33
C GLN A 9 3.82 -6.99 -10.25
N TYR A 10 4.35 -6.52 -9.12
CA TYR A 10 4.75 -5.13 -8.95
C TYR A 10 5.99 -4.76 -9.75
N ASP A 11 6.99 -5.63 -9.86
CA ASP A 11 8.17 -5.38 -10.71
C ASP A 11 7.77 -5.15 -12.18
N SER A 12 6.78 -5.90 -12.68
CA SER A 12 6.30 -5.72 -14.04
C SER A 12 5.53 -4.40 -14.25
N MET A 13 5.04 -3.77 -13.19
CA MET A 13 4.14 -2.62 -13.22
C MET A 13 4.85 -1.27 -13.02
N SER A 14 6.18 -1.22 -12.87
CA SER A 14 6.90 0.02 -12.54
C SER A 14 6.61 1.15 -13.53
N TYR A 15 6.64 0.87 -14.84
CA TYR A 15 6.29 1.85 -15.87
C TYR A 15 4.82 2.29 -15.80
N PHE A 16 3.91 1.37 -15.48
CA PHE A 16 2.50 1.71 -15.24
C PHE A 16 2.35 2.71 -14.09
N TYR A 17 3.10 2.53 -13.00
CA TYR A 17 3.10 3.46 -11.87
C TYR A 17 3.64 4.84 -12.25
N ASP A 18 4.71 4.93 -13.03
CA ASP A 18 5.22 6.21 -13.55
C ASP A 18 4.13 6.97 -14.33
N VAL A 19 3.36 6.27 -15.18
CA VAL A 19 2.28 6.89 -15.95
C VAL A 19 1.05 7.20 -15.09
N LEU A 20 0.65 6.28 -14.20
CA LEU A 20 -0.52 6.44 -13.34
C LEU A 20 -0.41 7.70 -12.48
N TYR A 21 0.76 7.97 -11.95
CA TYR A 21 1.05 9.13 -11.11
C TYR A 21 1.57 10.35 -11.88
N SER A 22 1.79 10.23 -13.21
CA SER A 22 2.19 11.38 -14.03
C SER A 22 1.12 12.46 -14.03
N GLY A 23 1.54 13.70 -14.00
CA GLY A 23 0.62 14.84 -13.98
C GLY A 23 -0.29 14.91 -12.74
N SER A 24 -0.18 13.97 -11.83
CA SER A 24 -0.83 14.05 -10.53
C SER A 24 -0.04 14.98 -9.63
N ASP A 25 -0.73 15.75 -8.84
CA ASP A 25 -0.09 16.50 -7.77
C ASP A 25 0.31 15.51 -6.64
N MET A 26 1.50 14.89 -6.81
CA MET A 26 2.07 13.97 -5.81
C MET A 26 2.16 14.65 -4.44
N ARG A 27 2.29 15.98 -4.44
CA ARG A 27 2.32 16.77 -3.22
C ARG A 27 0.98 16.77 -2.50
N ALA A 28 -0.13 16.87 -3.24
CA ALA A 28 -1.47 16.76 -2.65
C ALA A 28 -1.70 15.39 -1.98
N TRP A 29 -1.15 14.31 -2.56
CA TRP A 29 -1.20 12.99 -1.93
C TRP A 29 -0.34 12.90 -0.66
N GLU A 30 0.86 13.51 -0.67
CA GLU A 30 1.69 13.63 0.54
C GLU A 30 0.94 14.38 1.64
N ASP A 31 0.37 15.54 1.31
CA ASP A 31 -0.32 16.40 2.27
C ASP A 31 -1.58 15.70 2.83
N ALA A 32 -2.37 15.02 1.99
CA ALA A 32 -3.53 14.25 2.41
C ALA A 32 -3.15 13.13 3.40
N PHE A 33 -2.07 12.39 3.14
CA PHE A 33 -1.56 11.37 4.06
C PHE A 33 -1.12 11.98 5.41
N ILE A 34 -0.39 13.08 5.39
CA ILE A 34 0.02 13.76 6.63
C ILE A 34 -1.18 14.28 7.40
N ASP A 35 -2.20 14.83 6.72
CA ASP A 35 -3.41 15.34 7.37
C ASP A 35 -4.23 14.22 8.01
N GLU A 36 -4.37 13.09 7.34
CA GLU A 36 -5.07 11.91 7.85
C GLU A 36 -4.47 11.40 9.17
N TYR A 37 -3.14 11.28 9.22
CA TYR A 37 -2.43 10.75 10.39
C TYR A 37 -1.80 11.81 11.29
N ARG A 38 -2.14 13.09 11.13
CA ARG A 38 -1.59 14.23 11.88
C ARG A 38 -1.67 14.03 13.39
N HIS A 39 -2.76 13.48 13.88
CA HIS A 39 -2.97 13.22 15.32
C HIS A 39 -1.95 12.22 15.89
N LEU A 40 -1.58 11.17 15.13
CA LEU A 40 -0.54 10.22 15.51
C LEU A 40 0.85 10.85 15.39
N LEU A 41 1.12 11.52 14.28
CA LEU A 41 2.44 12.08 13.99
C LEU A 41 2.82 13.19 14.97
N ASN A 42 1.88 14.01 15.40
CA ASN A 42 2.09 15.07 16.40
C ASN A 42 2.35 14.52 17.81
N SER A 43 1.95 13.28 18.11
CA SER A 43 2.18 12.63 19.39
C SER A 43 3.56 11.96 19.51
N LEU A 44 4.32 11.91 18.42
CA LEU A 44 5.60 11.24 18.37
C LEU A 44 6.68 11.95 19.21
N PRO A 45 7.53 11.20 19.93
CA PRO A 45 8.69 11.78 20.58
C PRO A 45 9.71 12.32 19.54
N MET A 46 10.58 13.23 19.97
CA MET A 46 11.52 13.94 19.08
C MET A 46 12.41 13.00 18.24
N ASN A 47 12.76 11.84 18.75
CA ASN A 47 13.63 10.87 18.07
C ASN A 47 12.84 9.64 17.57
N ALA A 48 11.55 9.78 17.37
CA ALA A 48 10.72 8.68 16.90
C ALA A 48 11.19 8.14 15.55
N LYS A 49 11.08 6.82 15.40
CA LYS A 49 11.34 6.13 14.14
C LYS A 49 10.03 5.63 13.56
N VAL A 50 9.80 5.85 12.29
CA VAL A 50 8.61 5.39 11.56
C VAL A 50 9.03 4.44 10.44
N LEU A 51 8.30 3.36 10.27
CA LEU A 51 8.45 2.43 9.14
C LEU A 51 7.29 2.61 8.16
N ASP A 52 7.61 2.87 6.90
CA ASP A 52 6.71 2.63 5.78
C ASP A 52 7.03 1.24 5.22
N SER A 53 6.19 0.25 5.50
CA SER A 53 6.49 -1.17 5.27
C SER A 53 6.05 -1.69 3.90
N SER A 54 5.45 -0.85 3.09
CA SER A 54 4.98 -1.13 1.72
C SER A 54 5.00 0.16 0.90
N CYS A 55 6.20 0.73 0.77
CA CYS A 55 6.36 2.11 0.33
C CYS A 55 6.01 2.38 -1.14
N GLY A 56 5.90 1.35 -1.98
CA GLY A 56 5.53 1.50 -3.38
C GLY A 56 6.42 2.51 -4.11
N ASN A 57 5.82 3.57 -4.63
CA ASN A 57 6.54 4.66 -5.30
C ASN A 57 7.08 5.75 -4.36
N GLY A 58 6.92 5.60 -3.04
CA GLY A 58 7.56 6.42 -2.01
C GLY A 58 6.84 7.69 -1.61
N ILE A 59 5.58 7.88 -1.96
CA ILE A 59 4.81 9.09 -1.61
C ILE A 59 4.76 9.28 -0.09
N GLN A 60 4.34 8.25 0.66
CA GLN A 60 4.16 8.32 2.11
C GLN A 60 5.49 8.50 2.84
N ALA A 61 6.51 7.71 2.48
CA ALA A 61 7.84 7.84 3.06
C ALA A 61 8.45 9.23 2.80
N THR A 62 8.26 9.78 1.61
CA THR A 62 8.71 11.14 1.24
C THR A 62 7.96 12.20 2.04
N ALA A 63 6.64 12.04 2.21
CA ALA A 63 5.82 12.92 3.03
C ALA A 63 6.29 12.96 4.49
N LEU A 64 6.53 11.80 5.10
CA LEU A 64 7.08 11.66 6.45
C LEU A 64 8.43 12.37 6.57
N LYS A 65 9.35 12.09 5.65
CA LYS A 65 10.69 12.69 5.65
C LYS A 65 10.64 14.20 5.49
N ARG A 66 9.79 14.71 4.62
CA ARG A 66 9.60 16.14 4.39
C ARG A 66 9.09 16.88 5.63
N ASN A 67 8.29 16.20 6.45
CA ASN A 67 7.80 16.72 7.73
C ASN A 67 8.77 16.46 8.91
N GLY A 68 10.04 16.15 8.62
CA GLY A 68 11.10 16.01 9.62
C GLY A 68 11.07 14.68 10.38
N ILE A 69 10.24 13.73 9.97
CA ILE A 69 10.13 12.42 10.64
C ILE A 69 11.29 11.51 10.20
N ASN A 70 11.86 10.78 11.15
CA ASN A 70 12.87 9.77 10.87
C ASN A 70 12.20 8.50 10.36
N VAL A 71 12.14 8.34 9.04
CA VAL A 71 11.48 7.26 8.34
C VAL A 71 12.47 6.27 7.73
N ILE A 72 12.10 5.00 7.76
CA ILE A 72 12.68 3.93 6.94
C ILE A 72 11.56 3.42 6.02
N ALA A 73 11.89 3.19 4.74
CA ALA A 73 10.95 2.65 3.76
C ALA A 73 11.37 1.25 3.34
N THR A 74 10.39 0.35 3.24
CA THR A 74 10.61 -1.01 2.71
C THR A 74 9.53 -1.39 1.73
N ASP A 75 9.89 -2.21 0.75
CA ASP A 75 8.96 -2.86 -0.17
C ASP A 75 9.54 -4.22 -0.59
N ILE A 76 8.69 -5.15 -0.97
CA ILE A 76 9.11 -6.45 -1.50
C ILE A 76 9.63 -6.32 -2.94
N SER A 77 9.07 -5.41 -3.73
CA SER A 77 9.41 -5.19 -5.13
C SER A 77 10.67 -4.35 -5.29
N LYS A 78 11.62 -4.87 -6.05
CA LYS A 78 12.84 -4.14 -6.39
C LYS A 78 12.54 -2.88 -7.20
N GLU A 79 11.59 -2.96 -8.11
CA GLU A 79 11.23 -1.84 -8.96
C GLU A 79 10.51 -0.73 -8.18
N MET A 80 9.67 -1.08 -7.19
CA MET A 80 9.08 -0.09 -6.28
C MET A 80 10.16 0.62 -5.44
N ILE A 81 11.17 -0.11 -4.98
CA ILE A 81 12.35 0.48 -4.31
C ILE A 81 13.06 1.50 -5.23
N ASN A 82 13.25 1.15 -6.51
CA ASN A 82 13.87 2.05 -7.49
C ASN A 82 13.01 3.32 -7.70
N LEU A 83 11.68 3.18 -7.79
CA LEU A 83 10.77 4.33 -7.89
C LEU A 83 10.82 5.21 -6.64
N THR A 84 10.80 4.62 -5.44
CA THR A 84 10.94 5.35 -4.17
C THR A 84 12.25 6.13 -4.14
N GLN A 85 13.38 5.51 -4.52
CA GLN A 85 14.68 6.19 -4.57
C GLN A 85 14.68 7.37 -5.55
N LYS A 86 14.14 7.17 -6.76
CA LYS A 86 14.00 8.21 -7.78
C LYS A 86 13.16 9.38 -7.28
N TYR A 87 12.01 9.08 -6.64
CA TYR A 87 11.12 10.11 -6.11
C TYR A 87 11.76 10.91 -4.96
N ALA A 88 12.38 10.24 -4.02
CA ALA A 88 13.11 10.88 -2.92
C ALA A 88 14.25 11.77 -3.43
N GLN A 89 15.08 11.29 -4.37
CA GLN A 89 16.17 12.04 -4.99
C GLN A 89 15.69 13.28 -5.72
N ASN A 90 14.63 13.18 -6.50
CA ASN A 90 14.01 14.30 -7.22
C ASN A 90 13.49 15.40 -6.27
N ASN A 91 13.20 15.03 -5.03
CA ASN A 91 12.78 15.94 -3.97
C ASN A 91 13.92 16.38 -3.03
N ASN A 92 15.17 16.00 -3.31
CA ASN A 92 16.36 16.24 -2.46
C ASN A 92 16.18 15.71 -1.02
N LEU A 93 15.53 14.57 -0.87
CA LEU A 93 15.29 13.91 0.41
C LEU A 93 16.06 12.59 0.46
N PHE A 94 16.64 12.29 1.63
CA PHE A 94 17.46 11.10 1.85
C PHE A 94 17.00 10.39 3.12
N PHE A 95 16.68 9.12 3.00
CA PHE A 95 16.30 8.22 4.09
C PHE A 95 16.62 6.77 3.70
N PRO A 96 16.75 5.83 4.66
CA PRO A 96 17.01 4.43 4.34
C PRO A 96 15.84 3.81 3.58
N ILE A 97 16.14 3.15 2.45
CA ILE A 97 15.19 2.45 1.59
C ILE A 97 15.74 1.05 1.36
N LYS A 98 14.99 0.00 1.72
CA LYS A 98 15.46 -1.39 1.68
C LYS A 98 14.43 -2.29 0.99
N GLN A 99 14.89 -3.21 0.16
CA GLN A 99 14.04 -4.27 -0.36
C GLN A 99 13.89 -5.36 0.72
N LEU A 100 12.71 -5.44 1.33
CA LEU A 100 12.37 -6.43 2.36
C LEU A 100 10.90 -6.80 2.27
N SER A 101 10.59 -8.08 2.37
CA SER A 101 9.24 -8.55 2.64
C SER A 101 8.89 -8.36 4.12
N TRP A 102 7.61 -8.34 4.47
CA TRP A 102 7.19 -8.24 5.88
C TRP A 102 7.75 -9.36 6.75
N LYS A 103 7.89 -10.58 6.21
CA LYS A 103 8.47 -11.73 6.92
C LYS A 103 9.94 -11.54 7.30
N GLN A 104 10.65 -10.71 6.54
CA GLN A 104 12.08 -10.42 6.80
C GLN A 104 12.27 -9.24 7.78
N LEU A 105 11.22 -8.46 8.05
CA LEU A 105 11.35 -7.31 8.95
C LEU A 105 11.89 -7.68 10.33
N PRO A 106 11.37 -8.75 11.02
CA PRO A 106 11.86 -9.10 12.35
C PRO A 106 13.31 -9.55 12.43
N ASP A 107 13.90 -9.97 11.30
CA ASP A 107 15.32 -10.33 11.23
C ASP A 107 16.23 -9.12 10.96
N ASN A 108 15.64 -7.98 10.59
CA ASN A 108 16.34 -6.75 10.24
C ASN A 108 16.11 -5.61 11.24
N PHE A 109 15.08 -5.71 12.06
CA PHE A 109 14.66 -4.69 13.02
C PHE A 109 14.13 -5.35 14.30
N GLU A 110 14.52 -4.84 15.46
CA GLU A 110 14.07 -5.31 16.77
C GLU A 110 13.31 -4.18 17.48
N ASP A 111 11.98 -4.32 17.69
CA ASP A 111 11.16 -3.35 18.46
C ASP A 111 11.51 -1.88 18.21
N ASP A 112 11.71 -1.51 16.94
CA ASP A 112 12.44 -0.29 16.58
C ASP A 112 11.53 0.90 16.30
N PHE A 113 10.25 0.67 15.97
CA PHE A 113 9.42 1.70 15.37
C PHE A 113 8.30 2.18 16.29
N ASP A 114 8.20 3.50 16.43
CA ASP A 114 7.12 4.16 17.16
C ASP A 114 5.80 4.08 16.36
N ILE A 115 5.89 4.12 15.02
CA ILE A 115 4.76 3.82 14.11
C ILE A 115 5.26 2.93 12.97
N VAL A 116 4.46 1.93 12.64
CA VAL A 116 4.59 1.10 11.44
C VAL A 116 3.37 1.31 10.57
N PHE A 117 3.55 1.76 9.33
CA PHE A 117 2.49 1.86 8.32
C PHE A 117 2.53 0.68 7.37
N CYS A 118 1.37 0.06 7.16
CA CYS A 118 1.06 -0.84 6.05
C CYS A 118 -0.08 -0.18 5.25
N TYR A 119 0.29 0.70 4.32
CA TYR A 119 -0.62 1.60 3.62
C TYR A 119 -0.93 1.11 2.19
N GLY A 120 -2.00 1.66 1.58
CA GLY A 120 -2.32 1.43 0.18
C GLY A 120 -2.96 0.07 -0.10
N ASN A 121 -3.75 -0.49 0.83
CA ASN A 121 -4.39 -1.80 0.68
C ASN A 121 -3.39 -2.97 0.56
N SER A 122 -2.14 -2.76 0.96
CA SER A 122 -1.06 -3.73 0.73
C SER A 122 -1.30 -5.06 1.44
N ILE A 123 -1.90 -5.05 2.64
CA ILE A 123 -2.13 -6.27 3.43
C ILE A 123 -2.99 -7.31 2.70
N SER A 124 -3.88 -6.88 1.81
CA SER A 124 -4.74 -7.77 1.02
C SER A 124 -3.99 -8.57 -0.05
N HIS A 125 -2.72 -8.26 -0.33
CA HIS A 125 -1.87 -9.07 -1.20
C HIS A 125 -1.31 -10.32 -0.53
N SER A 126 -1.54 -10.52 0.76
CA SER A 126 -1.25 -11.78 1.44
C SER A 126 -1.87 -12.97 0.70
N ILE A 127 -1.19 -14.13 0.73
CA ILE A 127 -1.58 -15.30 -0.07
C ILE A 127 -2.96 -15.82 0.35
N ASP A 128 -3.23 -15.82 1.64
CA ASP A 128 -4.49 -16.20 2.26
C ASP A 128 -4.65 -15.46 3.60
N LYS A 129 -5.74 -15.76 4.32
CA LYS A 129 -6.05 -15.12 5.61
C LYS A 129 -5.08 -15.51 6.73
N GLU A 130 -4.46 -16.68 6.67
CA GLU A 130 -3.45 -17.10 7.64
C GLU A 130 -2.12 -16.37 7.39
N ASP A 131 -1.68 -16.33 6.14
CA ASP A 131 -0.50 -15.55 5.73
C ASP A 131 -0.67 -14.06 6.07
N MET A 132 -1.88 -13.52 5.88
CA MET A 132 -2.21 -12.15 6.27
C MET A 132 -1.97 -11.90 7.76
N LEU A 133 -2.46 -12.78 8.63
CA LEU A 133 -2.22 -12.67 10.07
C LEU A 133 -0.74 -12.81 10.44
N ASN A 134 -0.01 -13.70 9.76
CA ASN A 134 1.43 -13.87 9.99
C ASN A 134 2.22 -12.62 9.54
N ASN A 135 1.81 -12.00 8.44
CA ASN A 135 2.38 -10.73 7.98
C ASN A 135 2.11 -9.60 9.00
N ILE A 136 0.88 -9.50 9.52
CA ILE A 136 0.54 -8.53 10.56
C ILE A 136 1.35 -8.76 11.85
N LYS A 137 1.54 -10.01 12.26
CA LYS A 137 2.40 -10.35 13.41
C LYS A 137 3.85 -9.92 13.19
N SER A 138 4.36 -10.03 11.96
CA SER A 138 5.72 -9.57 11.62
C SER A 138 5.84 -8.04 11.73
N LEU A 139 4.83 -7.29 11.23
CA LEU A 139 4.75 -5.84 11.37
C LEU A 139 4.64 -5.43 12.86
N TYR A 140 3.78 -6.12 13.60
CA TYR A 140 3.61 -5.85 15.04
C TYR A 140 4.88 -6.14 15.84
N LYS A 141 5.64 -7.17 15.45
CA LYS A 141 6.88 -7.53 16.15
C LYS A 141 7.93 -6.42 16.09
N VAL A 142 8.04 -5.69 14.98
CA VAL A 142 8.99 -4.58 14.83
C VAL A 142 8.45 -3.25 15.37
N THR A 143 7.18 -3.20 15.76
CA THR A 143 6.60 -2.05 16.46
C THR A 143 7.08 -2.05 17.91
N LYS A 144 7.45 -0.91 18.48
CA LYS A 144 7.81 -0.76 19.91
C LYS A 144 6.64 -1.03 20.83
N ASN A 145 6.92 -1.40 22.08
CA ASN A 145 5.91 -1.38 23.14
C ASN A 145 5.36 0.04 23.32
N GLY A 146 4.04 0.19 23.27
CA GLY A 146 3.34 1.48 23.21
C GLY A 146 3.33 2.15 21.84
N GLY A 147 4.05 1.58 20.86
CA GLY A 147 4.02 2.04 19.46
C GLY A 147 2.73 1.66 18.74
N LYS A 148 2.57 2.15 17.52
CA LYS A 148 1.34 1.98 16.73
C LYS A 148 1.63 1.23 15.43
N LEU A 149 0.75 0.26 15.11
CA LEU A 149 0.67 -0.35 13.79
C LEU A 149 -0.60 0.18 13.10
N VAL A 150 -0.42 0.79 11.94
CA VAL A 150 -1.49 1.34 11.12
C VAL A 150 -1.64 0.49 9.87
N ILE A 151 -2.83 -0.06 9.65
CA ILE A 151 -3.18 -0.78 8.43
C ILE A 151 -4.29 -0.02 7.71
N ASP A 152 -3.99 0.46 6.52
CA ASP A 152 -4.96 1.01 5.58
C ASP A 152 -5.37 -0.07 4.58
N THR A 153 -6.64 -0.15 4.27
CA THR A 153 -7.17 -1.18 3.36
C THR A 153 -8.42 -0.72 2.62
N ARG A 154 -8.64 -1.35 1.49
CA ARG A 154 -9.88 -1.23 0.74
C ARG A 154 -11.04 -1.84 1.54
N ASN A 155 -12.21 -1.22 1.46
CA ASN A 155 -13.43 -1.78 2.03
C ASN A 155 -13.93 -2.96 1.16
N TRP A 156 -13.43 -4.15 1.47
CA TRP A 156 -13.77 -5.35 0.72
C TRP A 156 -15.24 -5.75 0.86
N ASP A 157 -15.90 -5.40 1.97
CA ASP A 157 -17.35 -5.60 2.14
C ASP A 157 -18.13 -4.81 1.07
N LYS A 158 -17.75 -3.55 0.84
CA LYS A 158 -18.33 -2.70 -0.19
C LYS A 158 -17.98 -3.20 -1.60
N VAL A 159 -16.71 -3.49 -1.86
CA VAL A 159 -16.22 -3.94 -3.18
C VAL A 159 -16.96 -5.18 -3.66
N ILE A 160 -17.11 -6.19 -2.80
CA ILE A 160 -17.80 -7.44 -3.16
C ILE A 160 -19.31 -7.21 -3.28
N LYS A 161 -19.90 -6.40 -2.40
CA LYS A 161 -21.32 -6.05 -2.45
C LYS A 161 -21.69 -5.31 -3.74
N ASP A 162 -20.92 -4.28 -4.08
CA ASP A 162 -21.18 -3.42 -5.25
C ASP A 162 -20.89 -4.15 -6.56
N ASN A 163 -19.97 -5.13 -6.54
CA ASN A 163 -19.62 -5.99 -7.66
C ASN A 163 -19.34 -5.23 -8.96
N VAL A 164 -18.68 -4.07 -8.86
CA VAL A 164 -18.30 -3.27 -10.03
C VAL A 164 -17.16 -3.97 -10.76
N ARG A 165 -17.46 -4.49 -11.95
CA ARG A 165 -16.53 -5.31 -12.72
C ARG A 165 -15.56 -4.51 -13.59
N PHE A 166 -15.98 -3.35 -14.05
CA PHE A 166 -15.21 -2.54 -14.99
C PHE A 166 -15.08 -1.12 -14.50
N VAL A 167 -13.85 -0.63 -14.44
CA VAL A 167 -13.54 0.77 -14.12
C VAL A 167 -12.52 1.26 -15.13
N THR A 168 -12.82 2.34 -15.83
CA THR A 168 -11.90 2.95 -16.80
C THR A 168 -11.47 4.32 -16.30
N SER A 169 -10.19 4.63 -16.40
CA SER A 169 -9.65 5.93 -16.04
C SER A 169 -9.98 6.99 -17.11
N ASP A 170 -9.84 8.25 -16.74
CA ASP A 170 -9.66 9.32 -17.70
C ASP A 170 -8.38 9.12 -18.52
N VAL A 171 -8.29 9.84 -19.64
CA VAL A 171 -7.07 9.85 -20.47
C VAL A 171 -5.95 10.53 -19.69
N LYS A 172 -4.85 9.81 -19.54
CA LYS A 172 -3.59 10.34 -18.97
C LYS A 172 -2.62 10.70 -20.09
N GLU A 173 -1.95 11.84 -19.96
CA GLU A 173 -0.87 12.24 -20.87
C GLU A 173 0.49 12.11 -20.17
N TYR A 174 1.42 11.40 -20.82
CA TYR A 174 2.77 11.21 -20.29
C TYR A 174 3.76 11.07 -21.46
N ILE A 175 4.81 11.90 -21.49
CA ILE A 175 5.87 11.90 -22.53
C ILE A 175 5.25 11.87 -23.93
N GLU A 176 4.41 12.87 -24.25
CA GLU A 176 3.76 13.07 -25.56
C GLU A 176 2.84 11.91 -26.02
N LYS A 177 2.50 10.98 -25.12
CA LYS A 177 1.62 9.85 -25.38
C LYS A 177 0.38 9.94 -24.51
N LYS A 178 -0.69 9.28 -24.97
CA LYS A 178 -1.95 9.16 -24.23
C LYS A 178 -2.16 7.74 -23.77
N TYR A 179 -2.66 7.61 -22.56
CA TYR A 179 -2.90 6.33 -21.91
C TYR A 179 -4.30 6.25 -21.32
N ILE A 180 -4.89 5.06 -21.36
CA ILE A 180 -6.12 4.72 -20.67
C ILE A 180 -5.86 3.45 -19.88
N PHE A 181 -6.37 3.40 -18.66
CA PHE A 181 -6.34 2.21 -17.80
C PHE A 181 -7.74 1.65 -17.69
N THR A 182 -7.90 0.37 -17.96
CA THR A 182 -9.15 -0.33 -17.69
C THR A 182 -8.90 -1.44 -16.69
N TYR A 183 -9.58 -1.36 -15.56
CA TYR A 183 -9.54 -2.35 -14.49
C TYR A 183 -10.69 -3.32 -14.67
N ILE A 184 -10.38 -4.59 -14.81
CA ILE A 184 -11.34 -5.68 -14.95
C ILE A 184 -11.27 -6.53 -13.68
N TRP A 185 -12.23 -6.36 -12.79
CA TRP A 185 -12.28 -7.03 -11.51
C TRP A 185 -12.92 -8.42 -11.65
N ASN A 186 -12.19 -9.44 -11.24
CA ASN A 186 -12.68 -10.79 -11.03
C ASN A 186 -12.88 -10.98 -9.54
N LEU A 187 -14.06 -10.53 -9.07
CA LEU A 187 -14.43 -10.58 -7.66
C LEU A 187 -15.05 -11.94 -7.36
N ASN A 188 -14.52 -12.60 -6.35
CA ASN A 188 -15.00 -13.86 -5.82
C ASN A 188 -15.61 -13.65 -4.42
N SER A 189 -15.96 -14.74 -3.74
CA SER A 189 -16.38 -14.70 -2.34
C SER A 189 -15.20 -14.35 -1.44
N PHE A 190 -15.48 -14.09 -0.15
CA PHE A 190 -14.45 -13.87 0.85
C PHE A 190 -13.58 -15.12 1.16
N ASP A 191 -13.98 -16.29 0.67
CA ASP A 191 -13.27 -17.55 0.87
C ASP A 191 -12.29 -17.87 -0.26
N GLU A 192 -12.33 -17.07 -1.33
CA GLU A 192 -11.50 -17.22 -2.50
C GLU A 192 -10.73 -15.94 -2.81
N ARG A 193 -9.59 -16.07 -3.46
CA ARG A 193 -8.84 -14.90 -3.94
C ARG A 193 -9.59 -14.21 -5.07
N SER A 194 -9.58 -12.89 -5.02
CA SER A 194 -10.00 -12.02 -6.11
C SER A 194 -8.78 -11.51 -6.89
N ASN A 195 -9.00 -11.00 -8.08
CA ASN A 195 -7.94 -10.35 -8.84
C ASN A 195 -8.48 -9.19 -9.67
N VAL A 196 -7.58 -8.32 -10.05
CA VAL A 196 -7.82 -7.30 -11.07
C VAL A 196 -6.87 -7.50 -12.23
N GLU A 197 -7.41 -7.56 -13.44
CA GLU A 197 -6.65 -7.40 -14.66
C GLU A 197 -6.67 -5.93 -15.04
N ILE A 198 -5.49 -5.35 -15.30
CA ILE A 198 -5.34 -3.95 -15.65
C ILE A 198 -4.86 -3.90 -17.10
N LEU A 199 -5.72 -3.43 -17.98
CA LEU A 199 -5.37 -3.18 -19.35
C LEU A 199 -4.79 -1.77 -19.47
N PHE A 200 -3.49 -1.69 -19.67
CA PHE A 200 -2.76 -0.46 -19.93
C PHE A 200 -2.72 -0.21 -21.43
N ILE A 201 -3.48 0.77 -21.89
CA ILE A 201 -3.68 1.05 -23.32
C ILE A 201 -2.92 2.33 -23.65
N GLU A 202 -1.87 2.20 -24.45
CA GLU A 202 -1.12 3.31 -25.03
C GLU A 202 -1.72 3.67 -26.39
N ILE A 203 -2.06 4.95 -26.60
CA ILE A 203 -2.58 5.48 -27.86
C ILE A 203 -1.44 6.16 -28.59
N ILE A 204 -1.03 5.56 -29.72
CA ILE A 204 0.08 6.02 -30.55
C ILE A 204 -0.46 6.79 -31.75
N ASN A 205 -0.17 8.10 -31.84
CA ASN A 205 -0.54 8.97 -32.96
C ASN A 205 -2.03 8.91 -33.38
N GLY A 206 -2.93 8.51 -32.47
CA GLY A 206 -4.36 8.39 -32.73
C GLY A 206 -4.78 7.29 -33.72
N LYS A 207 -3.85 6.43 -34.16
CA LYS A 207 -4.10 5.38 -35.16
C LYS A 207 -3.72 3.99 -34.68
N GLU A 208 -2.76 3.89 -33.77
CA GLU A 208 -2.26 2.61 -33.25
C GLU A 208 -2.47 2.59 -31.74
N THR A 209 -2.76 1.41 -31.21
CA THR A 209 -2.86 1.18 -29.78
C THR A 209 -1.98 0.00 -29.40
N LYS A 210 -1.32 0.12 -28.26
CA LYS A 210 -0.62 -0.98 -27.61
C LYS A 210 -1.31 -1.29 -26.31
N CYS A 211 -1.75 -2.52 -26.12
CA CYS A 211 -2.35 -2.97 -24.87
C CYS A 211 -1.36 -3.85 -24.13
N ILE A 212 -1.08 -3.51 -22.88
CA ILE A 212 -0.21 -4.27 -21.98
C ILE A 212 -1.07 -4.72 -20.81
N PRO A 213 -1.29 -6.04 -20.63
CA PRO A 213 -2.04 -6.55 -19.49
C PRO A 213 -1.15 -6.66 -18.26
N TYR A 214 -1.65 -6.24 -17.12
CA TYR A 214 -1.11 -6.52 -15.80
C TYR A 214 -2.16 -7.25 -14.95
N ARG A 215 -1.72 -7.89 -13.89
CA ARG A 215 -2.62 -8.55 -12.95
C ARG A 215 -2.13 -8.35 -11.53
N LEU A 216 -3.08 -8.05 -10.63
CA LEU A 216 -2.87 -8.07 -9.19
C LEU A 216 -3.86 -9.01 -8.53
N ASP A 217 -3.36 -9.82 -7.61
CA ASP A 217 -4.15 -10.77 -6.82
C ASP A 217 -4.38 -10.21 -5.41
N PHE A 218 -5.58 -10.45 -4.88
CA PHE A 218 -6.00 -10.01 -3.56
C PHE A 218 -6.66 -11.14 -2.79
N THR A 219 -6.48 -11.12 -1.48
CA THR A 219 -7.22 -11.94 -0.52
C THR A 219 -8.22 -11.03 0.19
N PRO A 220 -9.48 -11.00 -0.26
CA PRO A 220 -10.51 -10.18 0.37
C PRO A 220 -10.87 -10.72 1.75
N PHE A 221 -11.32 -9.85 2.63
CA PHE A 221 -11.77 -10.21 3.98
C PHE A 221 -12.94 -9.32 4.42
N LYS A 222 -13.82 -9.88 5.24
CA LYS A 222 -14.87 -9.11 5.91
C LYS A 222 -14.26 -8.31 7.04
N HIS A 223 -14.68 -7.06 7.19
CA HIS A 223 -14.22 -6.19 8.26
C HIS A 223 -14.38 -6.85 9.65
N ASP A 224 -15.57 -7.32 10.00
CA ASP A 224 -15.83 -7.89 11.32
C ASP A 224 -15.01 -9.16 11.60
N GLU A 225 -14.79 -10.00 10.59
CA GLU A 225 -13.94 -11.19 10.71
C GLU A 225 -12.48 -10.76 10.93
N PHE A 226 -12.01 -9.77 10.19
CA PHE A 226 -10.64 -9.26 10.30
C PHE A 226 -10.38 -8.67 11.68
N VAL A 227 -11.24 -7.76 12.15
CA VAL A 227 -11.17 -7.17 13.50
C VAL A 227 -11.18 -8.22 14.60
N ARG A 228 -12.07 -9.23 14.50
CA ARG A 228 -12.11 -10.34 15.46
C ARG A 228 -10.78 -11.09 15.49
N ARG A 229 -10.23 -11.46 14.31
CA ARG A 229 -8.96 -12.18 14.22
C ARG A 229 -7.78 -11.39 14.78
N LEU A 230 -7.76 -10.06 14.59
CA LEU A 230 -6.75 -9.19 15.19
C LEU A 230 -6.82 -9.24 16.72
N LYS A 231 -8.03 -9.15 17.29
CA LYS A 231 -8.26 -9.26 18.75
C LYS A 231 -7.88 -10.64 19.29
N ASP A 232 -8.23 -11.72 18.58
CA ASP A 232 -7.89 -13.09 18.95
C ASP A 232 -6.37 -13.32 18.96
N CYS A 233 -5.61 -12.56 18.17
CA CYS A 233 -4.15 -12.53 18.20
C CYS A 233 -3.56 -11.64 19.30
N GLY A 234 -4.39 -11.03 20.17
CA GLY A 234 -3.95 -10.18 21.26
C GLY A 234 -3.62 -8.75 20.85
N LEU A 235 -3.99 -8.32 19.66
CA LEU A 235 -3.75 -6.96 19.17
C LEU A 235 -4.79 -6.00 19.77
N LYS A 236 -4.32 -4.92 20.39
CA LYS A 236 -5.19 -3.89 20.97
C LYS A 236 -5.55 -2.86 19.90
N ILE A 237 -6.79 -2.89 19.43
CA ILE A 237 -7.31 -1.89 18.50
C ILE A 237 -7.61 -0.61 19.26
N LEU A 238 -7.02 0.50 18.80
CA LEU A 238 -7.28 1.85 19.33
C LEU A 238 -8.33 2.58 18.52
N GLU A 239 -8.18 2.53 17.21
CA GLU A 239 -9.04 3.23 16.26
C GLU A 239 -9.41 2.31 15.11
N ASP A 240 -10.64 2.45 14.65
CA ASP A 240 -11.18 1.73 13.50
C ASP A 240 -12.19 2.69 12.85
N ASN A 241 -11.82 3.27 11.71
CA ASN A 241 -12.65 4.26 11.04
C ASN A 241 -13.55 3.65 9.94
N PHE A 242 -13.78 2.33 10.00
CA PHE A 242 -14.65 1.63 9.07
C PHE A 242 -16.05 2.24 9.00
N GLN A 243 -16.52 2.45 7.78
CA GLN A 243 -17.90 2.81 7.46
C GLN A 243 -18.37 1.99 6.26
N LEU A 244 -19.59 1.49 6.30
CA LEU A 244 -20.14 0.60 5.26
C LEU A 244 -20.03 1.16 3.83
N ASN A 245 -20.06 2.48 3.68
CA ASN A 245 -20.06 3.15 2.38
C ASN A 245 -18.71 3.80 2.02
N SER A 246 -17.71 3.76 2.90
CA SER A 246 -16.36 4.24 2.56
C SER A 246 -15.68 3.30 1.57
N ASP A 247 -14.82 3.81 0.72
CA ASP A 247 -14.04 3.00 -0.22
C ASP A 247 -12.82 2.35 0.43
N ILE A 248 -12.28 3.02 1.43
CA ILE A 248 -11.11 2.61 2.22
C ILE A 248 -11.40 2.84 3.70
N TYR A 249 -10.65 2.18 4.55
CA TYR A 249 -10.61 2.44 5.99
C TYR A 249 -9.25 2.09 6.56
N SER A 250 -8.96 2.57 7.75
CA SER A 250 -7.75 2.24 8.50
C SER A 250 -8.07 1.68 9.88
N ILE A 251 -7.20 0.79 10.35
CA ILE A 251 -7.22 0.26 11.70
C ILE A 251 -5.88 0.61 12.35
N ILE A 252 -5.93 1.23 13.52
CA ILE A 252 -4.77 1.60 14.33
C ILE A 252 -4.73 0.69 15.54
N MET A 253 -3.63 -0.01 15.70
CA MET A 253 -3.38 -0.94 16.82
C MET A 253 -2.22 -0.46 17.66
N GLU A 254 -2.24 -0.75 18.96
CA GLU A 254 -1.14 -0.48 19.91
C GLU A 254 -0.48 -1.77 20.35
N LYS A 255 0.84 -1.76 20.41
CA LYS A 255 1.64 -2.83 21.03
C LYS A 255 1.88 -2.59 22.49
#